data_7941b5a8d993068314a0a8a72eb0c41e
#
_entry.id   7941b5a8d993068314a0a8a72eb0c41e
#
_cell.length_a   1.000
_cell.length_b   1.000
_cell.length_c   1.000
_cell.angle_alpha   90.00
_cell.angle_beta   90.00
_cell.angle_gamma   90.00
#
_symmetry.space_group_name_H-M   'P 1'
#
loop_
_entity.id
_entity.type
_entity.pdbx_description
1 polymer ?
#
loop_
_entity_poly.entity_id
_entity_poly.type
_entity_poly.pdbx_seq_one_letter_code
_entity_poly.pdbx_strand_id
1 'polypeptide(L)'
;MDKEIKLVQDWDKTFPKSEKVKHEKVTFKTQYGLTLAADLYIPKNAEGKLPAIAVSGPFGAVKEQCSGLYAQTMAERGFITIAFDPSFTGESSGEPRRTASPDINTEDFLAAVDYLSMRDDVDAGRI
;
A
#
# COMPACT_ATOMS: atom_id res chain seq x y z
N MET A 1 5.93 15.34 -15.72
CA MET A 1 6.87 14.78 -14.74
C MET A 1 6.24 14.79 -13.36
N ASP A 2 6.38 13.71 -12.64
CA ASP A 2 5.79 13.56 -11.32
C ASP A 2 6.52 14.41 -10.28
N LYS A 3 5.78 14.95 -9.32
CA LYS A 3 6.38 15.72 -8.22
C LYS A 3 6.83 14.78 -7.12
N GLU A 4 7.91 15.16 -6.44
CA GLU A 4 8.31 14.47 -5.23
C GLU A 4 7.23 14.62 -4.17
N ILE A 5 6.82 13.50 -3.58
CA ILE A 5 5.80 13.50 -2.54
C ILE A 5 6.47 13.41 -1.16
N LYS A 6 5.82 14.03 -0.17
CA LYS A 6 6.27 13.97 1.22
C LYS A 6 5.27 13.17 2.02
N LEU A 7 5.76 12.14 2.70
CA LEU A 7 4.92 11.28 3.52
C LEU A 7 4.87 11.81 4.95
N VAL A 8 3.68 11.74 5.55
CA VAL A 8 3.50 12.03 6.97
C VAL A 8 4.14 10.88 7.75
N GLN A 9 5.05 11.20 8.66
CA GLN A 9 5.80 10.18 9.42
C GLN A 9 5.11 9.73 10.70
N ASP A 10 4.20 10.54 11.23
CA ASP A 10 3.42 10.17 12.41
C ASP A 10 2.36 9.13 12.07
N TRP A 11 1.89 8.40 13.11
CA TRP A 11 0.76 7.49 12.93
C TRP A 11 -0.50 8.28 12.66
N ASP A 12 -0.96 8.28 11.41
CA ASP A 12 -2.06 9.11 10.93
C ASP A 12 -3.31 8.31 10.57
N LYS A 13 -3.40 7.06 11.04
CA LYS A 13 -4.52 6.16 10.73
C LYS A 13 -5.69 6.36 11.70
N THR A 14 -6.88 5.97 11.23
CA THR A 14 -8.11 6.03 12.02
C THR A 14 -8.23 4.88 13.02
N PHE A 15 -7.25 3.98 13.05
CA PHE A 15 -7.22 2.80 13.92
C PHE A 15 -5.90 2.75 14.70
N PRO A 16 -5.86 2.05 15.85
CA PRO A 16 -4.63 1.97 16.64
C PRO A 16 -3.58 1.09 15.97
N LYS A 17 -2.32 1.43 16.20
CA LYS A 17 -1.19 0.66 15.68
C LYS A 17 -1.08 -0.67 16.41
N SER A 18 -0.95 -1.75 15.65
CA SER A 18 -0.75 -3.09 16.20
C SER A 18 0.68 -3.29 16.70
N GLU A 19 0.82 -3.90 17.86
CA GLU A 19 2.14 -4.29 18.40
C GLU A 19 2.69 -5.56 17.77
N LYS A 20 1.84 -6.32 17.05
CA LYS A 20 2.21 -7.57 16.39
C LYS A 20 2.79 -7.37 15.00
N VAL A 21 2.75 -6.16 14.49
CA VAL A 21 3.04 -5.83 13.10
C VAL A 21 4.04 -4.69 13.03
N LYS A 22 5.02 -4.83 12.15
CA LYS A 22 5.93 -3.75 11.80
C LYS A 22 5.30 -2.97 10.66
N HIS A 23 5.31 -1.64 10.77
CA HIS A 23 4.73 -0.74 9.77
C HIS A 23 5.79 0.18 9.21
N GLU A 24 5.73 0.43 7.91
CA GLU A 24 6.51 1.49 7.28
C GLU A 24 5.77 2.06 6.09
N LYS A 25 5.98 3.34 5.82
CA LYS A 25 5.46 3.97 4.61
C LYS A 25 6.45 3.79 3.47
N VAL A 26 5.94 3.46 2.30
CA VAL A 26 6.76 3.23 1.10
C VAL A 26 6.15 3.96 -0.08
N THR A 27 6.95 4.13 -1.12
CA THR A 27 6.49 4.65 -2.40
C THR A 27 6.98 3.75 -3.52
N PHE A 28 6.21 3.69 -4.59
CA PHE A 28 6.60 2.99 -5.81
C PHE A 28 5.94 3.67 -7.01
N LYS A 29 6.47 3.41 -8.20
CA LYS A 29 5.97 4.07 -9.41
C LYS A 29 5.17 3.12 -10.27
N THR A 30 4.15 3.68 -10.93
CA THR A 30 3.40 2.98 -11.97
C THR A 30 4.13 3.15 -13.30
N GLN A 31 3.72 2.37 -14.31
CA GLN A 31 4.29 2.52 -15.65
C GLN A 31 3.97 3.88 -16.29
N TYR A 32 2.97 4.58 -15.77
CA TYR A 32 2.65 5.93 -16.24
C TYR A 32 3.46 7.03 -15.54
N GLY A 33 4.41 6.64 -14.70
CA GLY A 33 5.28 7.58 -14.00
C GLY A 33 4.66 8.25 -12.77
N LEU A 34 3.49 7.80 -12.33
CA LEU A 34 2.88 8.31 -11.10
C LEU A 34 3.51 7.62 -9.89
N THR A 35 3.70 8.37 -8.82
CA THR A 35 4.25 7.84 -7.56
C THR A 35 3.10 7.54 -6.61
N LEU A 36 3.00 6.28 -6.20
CA LEU A 36 1.99 5.87 -5.22
C LEU A 36 2.58 5.82 -3.83
N ALA A 37 1.80 6.29 -2.86
CA ALA A 37 2.13 6.20 -1.44
C ALA A 37 1.38 5.03 -0.83
N ALA A 38 2.06 4.27 0.02
CA ALA A 38 1.48 3.07 0.61
C ALA A 38 1.98 2.84 2.03
N ASP A 39 1.16 2.13 2.80
CA ASP A 39 1.53 1.60 4.11
C ASP A 39 1.82 0.11 3.96
N LEU A 40 3.01 -0.29 4.35
CA LEU A 40 3.45 -1.68 4.33
C LEU A 40 3.38 -2.23 5.75
N TYR A 41 2.73 -3.38 5.91
CA TYR A 41 2.57 -4.05 7.20
C TYR A 41 3.22 -5.42 7.13
N ILE A 42 4.17 -5.67 8.03
CA ILE A 42 4.95 -6.91 8.06
C ILE A 42 4.75 -7.57 9.42
N PRO A 43 4.36 -8.86 9.48
CA PRO A 43 4.27 -9.57 10.76
C PRO A 43 5.61 -9.58 11.49
N LYS A 44 5.61 -9.27 12.77
CA LYS A 44 6.78 -9.45 13.61
C LYS A 44 6.96 -10.94 13.89
N ASN A 45 8.21 -11.36 14.07
CA ASN A 45 8.54 -12.74 14.40
C ASN A 45 8.17 -13.79 13.34
N ALA A 46 7.89 -13.37 12.12
CA ALA A 46 7.65 -14.28 11.01
C ALA A 46 8.99 -14.69 10.38
N GLU A 47 9.08 -15.92 9.89
CA GLU A 47 10.27 -16.44 9.27
C GLU A 47 9.99 -16.88 7.83
N GLY A 48 11.03 -16.77 6.98
CA GLY A 48 10.94 -17.18 5.58
C GLY A 48 10.12 -16.23 4.73
N LYS A 49 9.72 -16.73 3.57
CA LYS A 49 8.91 -15.96 2.62
C LYS A 49 7.43 -16.12 2.95
N LEU A 50 6.72 -15.01 3.01
CA LEU A 50 5.32 -14.98 3.40
C LEU A 50 4.43 -14.68 2.20
N PRO A 51 3.17 -15.15 2.23
CA PRO A 51 2.19 -14.69 1.26
C PRO A 51 1.90 -13.19 1.46
N ALA A 52 1.46 -12.53 0.42
CA ALA A 52 1.21 -11.08 0.47
C ALA A 52 -0.15 -10.72 -0.10
N ILE A 53 -0.67 -9.57 0.30
CA ILE A 53 -1.96 -9.05 -0.17
C ILE A 53 -1.79 -7.56 -0.48
N ALA A 54 -2.20 -7.16 -1.68
CA ALA A 54 -2.31 -5.75 -2.05
C ALA A 54 -3.76 -5.30 -1.82
N VAL A 55 -3.93 -4.22 -1.08
CA VAL A 55 -5.24 -3.75 -0.63
C VAL A 55 -5.44 -2.30 -1.04
N SER A 56 -6.62 -2.00 -1.57
CA SER A 56 -7.07 -0.63 -1.77
C SER A 56 -8.52 -0.52 -1.32
N GLY A 57 -8.92 0.68 -0.93
CA GLY A 57 -10.27 0.94 -0.43
C GLY A 57 -11.24 1.35 -1.54
N PRO A 58 -12.47 1.67 -1.15
CA PRO A 58 -13.47 2.17 -2.09
C PRO A 58 -13.07 3.56 -2.59
N PHE A 59 -13.72 3.98 -3.68
CA PHE A 59 -13.52 5.31 -4.25
C PHE A 59 -13.72 6.40 -3.19
N GLY A 60 -12.77 7.30 -3.09
CA GLY A 60 -12.81 8.40 -2.12
C GLY A 60 -12.21 8.08 -0.76
N ALA A 61 -11.87 6.82 -0.48
CA ALA A 61 -11.18 6.45 0.74
C ALA A 61 -9.66 6.47 0.55
N VAL A 62 -8.95 6.61 1.65
CA VAL A 62 -7.48 6.62 1.67
C VAL A 62 -6.94 5.47 2.53
N LYS A 63 -5.66 5.18 2.36
CA LYS A 63 -5.00 4.03 3.01
C LYS A 63 -4.99 4.11 4.54
N GLU A 64 -5.20 5.30 5.11
CA GLU A 64 -5.25 5.50 6.56
C GLU A 64 -6.58 5.07 7.18
N GLN A 65 -7.52 4.62 6.37
CA GLN A 65 -8.87 4.25 6.76
C GLN A 65 -9.09 2.73 6.66
N CYS A 66 -10.23 2.29 6.10
CA CYS A 66 -10.62 0.88 6.11
C CYS A 66 -9.62 -0.06 5.43
N SER A 67 -9.01 0.36 4.33
CA SER A 67 -8.01 -0.49 3.66
C SER A 67 -6.79 -0.73 4.53
N GLY A 68 -6.34 0.29 5.25
CA GLY A 68 -5.23 0.14 6.19
C GLY A 68 -5.58 -0.76 7.36
N LEU A 69 -6.78 -0.62 7.91
CA LEU A 69 -7.23 -1.51 8.98
C LEU A 69 -7.29 -2.97 8.52
N TYR A 70 -7.82 -3.21 7.33
CA TYR A 70 -7.85 -4.55 6.75
C TYR A 70 -6.42 -5.10 6.56
N ALA A 71 -5.55 -4.28 6.00
CA ALA A 71 -4.16 -4.68 5.75
C ALA A 71 -3.44 -5.02 7.07
N GLN A 72 -3.58 -4.18 8.09
CA GLN A 72 -2.96 -4.45 9.39
C GLN A 72 -3.51 -5.72 10.02
N THR A 73 -4.82 -5.92 9.95
CA THR A 73 -5.48 -7.11 10.51
C THR A 73 -4.97 -8.38 9.84
N MET A 74 -4.82 -8.36 8.51
CA MET A 74 -4.30 -9.53 7.78
C MET A 74 -2.82 -9.76 8.07
N ALA A 75 -2.05 -8.68 8.30
CA ALA A 75 -0.65 -8.83 8.70
C ALA A 75 -0.52 -9.47 10.08
N GLU A 76 -1.44 -9.19 10.99
CA GLU A 76 -1.49 -9.90 12.28
C GLU A 76 -1.70 -11.41 12.12
N ARG A 77 -2.23 -11.83 10.98
CA ARG A 77 -2.50 -13.24 10.65
C ARG A 77 -1.41 -13.90 9.81
N GLY A 78 -0.31 -13.21 9.56
CA GLY A 78 0.86 -13.78 8.90
C GLY A 78 1.07 -13.40 7.45
N PHE A 79 0.34 -12.42 6.93
CA PHE A 79 0.54 -11.91 5.57
C PHE A 79 1.39 -10.65 5.58
N ILE A 80 2.22 -10.46 4.56
CA ILE A 80 2.78 -9.15 4.29
C ILE A 80 1.74 -8.40 3.48
N THR A 81 1.32 -7.23 3.95
CA THR A 81 0.25 -6.48 3.29
C THR A 81 0.68 -5.08 2.93
N ILE A 82 0.12 -4.57 1.86
CA ILE A 82 0.33 -3.20 1.44
C ILE A 82 -1.03 -2.55 1.17
N ALA A 83 -1.28 -1.43 1.83
CA ALA A 83 -2.46 -0.60 1.57
C ALA A 83 -1.97 0.68 0.90
N PHE A 84 -2.45 0.96 -0.29
CA PHE A 84 -1.97 2.09 -1.08
C PHE A 84 -3.09 3.06 -1.41
N ASP A 85 -2.71 4.33 -1.58
CA ASP A 85 -3.61 5.32 -2.16
C ASP A 85 -3.54 5.18 -3.69
N PRO A 86 -4.69 5.04 -4.36
CA PRO A 86 -4.69 5.06 -5.83
C PRO A 86 -4.12 6.35 -6.39
N SER A 87 -3.71 6.33 -7.65
CA SER A 87 -3.31 7.54 -8.37
C SER A 87 -4.37 8.64 -8.18
N PHE A 88 -3.92 9.87 -8.03
CA PHE A 88 -4.75 11.07 -7.83
C PHE A 88 -5.42 11.19 -6.47
N THR A 89 -5.12 10.30 -5.53
CA THR A 89 -5.80 10.23 -4.22
C THR A 89 -4.78 10.26 -3.08
N GLY A 90 -5.17 10.83 -1.94
CA GLY A 90 -4.38 10.80 -0.71
C GLY A 90 -2.98 11.36 -0.89
N GLU A 91 -1.99 10.62 -0.42
CA GLU A 91 -0.57 11.02 -0.54
C GLU A 91 0.05 10.62 -1.89
N SER A 92 -0.65 9.84 -2.71
CA SER A 92 -0.18 9.48 -4.05
C SER A 92 -0.23 10.69 -4.98
N SER A 93 0.62 10.70 -6.01
CA SER A 93 0.70 11.81 -6.95
C SER A 93 -0.38 11.75 -8.02
N GLY A 94 -0.42 12.77 -8.85
CA GLY A 94 -1.29 12.86 -10.02
C GLY A 94 -2.26 14.04 -9.95
N GLU A 95 -2.51 14.62 -11.12
CA GLU A 95 -3.48 15.71 -11.30
C GLU A 95 -4.40 15.36 -12.45
N PRO A 96 -5.69 15.71 -12.41
CA PRO A 96 -6.39 16.39 -11.30
C PRO A 96 -6.61 15.46 -10.11
N ARG A 97 -6.76 16.05 -8.92
CA ARG A 97 -6.94 15.28 -7.68
C ARG A 97 -8.35 14.67 -7.61
N ARG A 98 -8.45 13.55 -6.88
CA ARG A 98 -9.71 12.84 -6.60
C ARG A 98 -10.40 12.37 -7.88
N THR A 99 -9.58 11.92 -8.82
CA THR A 99 -10.05 11.39 -10.11
C THR A 99 -9.96 9.88 -10.08
N ALA A 100 -10.96 9.21 -10.62
CA ALA A 100 -10.93 7.76 -10.79
C ALA A 100 -10.85 7.44 -12.27
N SER A 101 -9.95 6.53 -12.62
CA SER A 101 -9.84 5.98 -13.96
C SER A 101 -9.63 4.46 -13.82
N PRO A 102 -10.56 3.63 -14.32
CA PRO A 102 -10.40 2.17 -14.21
C PRO A 102 -9.08 1.66 -14.78
N ASP A 103 -8.66 2.19 -15.90
CA ASP A 103 -7.41 1.76 -16.53
C ASP A 103 -6.19 2.12 -15.69
N ILE A 104 -6.14 3.36 -15.18
CA ILE A 104 -5.03 3.82 -14.34
C ILE A 104 -5.06 3.10 -12.99
N ASN A 105 -6.23 2.90 -12.40
CA ASN A 105 -6.34 2.22 -11.11
C ASN A 105 -6.00 0.73 -11.22
N THR A 106 -6.28 0.10 -12.34
CA THR A 106 -5.80 -1.27 -12.60
C THR A 106 -4.27 -1.31 -12.57
N GLU A 107 -3.64 -0.34 -13.22
CA GLU A 107 -2.18 -0.24 -13.22
C GLU A 107 -1.62 0.03 -11.82
N ASP A 108 -2.36 0.76 -10.98
CA ASP A 108 -1.96 0.97 -9.58
C ASP A 108 -1.84 -0.37 -8.85
N PHE A 109 -2.81 -1.27 -9.03
CA PHE A 109 -2.74 -2.62 -8.45
C PHE A 109 -1.57 -3.43 -9.00
N LEU A 110 -1.34 -3.36 -10.31
CA LEU A 110 -0.22 -4.07 -10.93
C LEU A 110 1.10 -3.57 -10.36
N ALA A 111 1.26 -2.27 -10.17
CA ALA A 111 2.46 -1.70 -9.58
C ALA A 111 2.64 -2.16 -8.12
N ALA A 112 1.56 -2.25 -7.35
CA ALA A 112 1.62 -2.73 -5.97
C ALA A 112 2.04 -4.20 -5.91
N VAL A 113 1.49 -5.04 -6.78
CA VAL A 113 1.87 -6.46 -6.87
C VAL A 113 3.33 -6.60 -7.28
N ASP A 114 3.78 -5.82 -8.27
CA ASP A 114 5.18 -5.82 -8.69
C ASP A 114 6.11 -5.44 -7.53
N TYR A 115 5.74 -4.39 -6.78
CA TYR A 115 6.52 -3.97 -5.63
C TYR A 115 6.65 -5.13 -4.61
N LEU A 116 5.55 -5.79 -4.29
CA LEU A 116 5.55 -6.91 -3.35
C LEU A 116 6.39 -8.08 -3.88
N SER A 117 6.27 -8.39 -5.17
CA SER A 117 6.95 -9.53 -5.76
C SER A 117 8.49 -9.40 -5.77
N MET A 118 8.98 -8.17 -5.67
CA MET A 118 10.42 -7.90 -5.64
C MET A 118 11.02 -7.91 -4.24
N ARG A 119 10.20 -8.07 -3.22
CA ARG A 119 10.70 -8.13 -1.84
C ARG A 119 11.22 -9.53 -1.53
N ASP A 120 12.34 -9.57 -0.80
CA ASP A 120 12.97 -10.84 -0.41
C ASP A 120 12.14 -11.65 0.57
N ASP A 121 11.27 -10.99 1.34
CA ASP A 121 10.44 -11.62 2.37
C ASP A 121 9.06 -12.03 1.87
N VAL A 122 8.75 -11.82 0.59
CA VAL A 122 7.48 -12.17 -0.03
C VAL A 122 7.64 -13.40 -0.92
N ASP A 123 6.69 -14.34 -0.78
CA ASP A 123 6.55 -15.44 -1.72
C ASP A 123 5.76 -14.94 -2.94
N ALA A 124 6.48 -14.68 -4.02
CA ALA A 124 5.89 -14.10 -5.23
C ALA A 124 4.84 -14.99 -5.90
N GLY A 125 4.77 -16.25 -5.55
CA GLY A 125 3.74 -17.16 -6.05
C GLY A 125 2.44 -17.12 -5.25
N ARG A 126 2.37 -16.32 -4.18
CA ARG A 126 1.23 -16.24 -3.27
C ARG A 126 0.86 -14.80 -2.94
N ILE A 127 0.66 -14.02 -3.99
CA ILE A 127 0.20 -12.64 -3.84
C ILE A 127 -1.26 -12.52 -4.28
#